data_861aa119e1a659a184a2dedc4de7ffdf
#
_entry.id   861aa119e1a659a184a2dedc4de7ffdf
#
_cell.length_a   1.000
_cell.length_b   1.000
_cell.length_c   1.000
_cell.angle_alpha   90.00
_cell.angle_beta   90.00
_cell.angle_gamma   90.00
#
_symmetry.space_group_name_H-M   'P 1'
#
loop_
_entity.id
_entity.type
_entity.pdbx_description
1 polymer ?
#
loop_
_entity_poly.entity_id
_entity_poly.type
_entity_poly.pdbx_seq_one_letter_code
_entity_poly.pdbx_strand_id
1 'polypeptide(L)'
;KMATGADGKVDQKELDRLKRFDSPSAVYRGYREAETRLTSGKNKDVPMPDEKADPAGAKAWREERGIPADPSGYTIPDDIKPMFTEADAPLVANYTTFAHAKGMTPAQVQDNLRWYAEFAEEQAANVEAADKEAADEVEETLRKEWGAEFRDNKLMAKKFADESIPGVPWFEARLPNDPALGDMAGKTLGNIAGVVKAFTELGLLKFGDV
;
A
#
# COMPACT_ATOMS: atom_id res chain seq x y z
N LYS A 1 -28.46 12.62 46.74
CA LYS A 1 -28.69 13.91 46.02
C LYS A 1 -28.01 13.93 44.64
N MET A 2 -26.95 13.14 44.38
CA MET A 2 -26.22 13.18 43.09
C MET A 2 -26.96 12.51 41.93
N ALA A 3 -27.91 11.61 42.19
CA ALA A 3 -28.73 10.97 41.17
C ALA A 3 -30.19 11.43 41.20
N THR A 4 -30.43 12.70 41.62
CA THR A 4 -31.77 13.25 41.71
C THR A 4 -31.91 14.36 40.66
N GLY A 5 -32.84 14.22 39.75
CA GLY A 5 -33.14 15.21 38.73
C GLY A 5 -33.71 16.51 39.33
N ALA A 6 -33.85 17.54 38.50
CA ALA A 6 -34.42 18.86 38.91
C ALA A 6 -35.87 18.74 39.41
N ASP A 7 -36.57 17.68 39.06
CA ASP A 7 -37.95 17.34 39.50
C ASP A 7 -38.00 16.58 40.82
N GLY A 8 -36.87 16.39 41.49
CA GLY A 8 -36.75 15.67 42.77
C GLY A 8 -36.84 14.14 42.65
N LYS A 9 -36.97 13.58 41.46
CA LYS A 9 -37.02 12.14 41.24
C LYS A 9 -35.63 11.55 41.02
N VAL A 10 -35.45 10.30 41.46
CA VAL A 10 -34.19 9.58 41.27
C VAL A 10 -34.06 9.21 39.81
N ASP A 11 -32.99 9.66 39.16
CA ASP A 11 -32.57 9.16 37.85
C ASP A 11 -31.88 7.82 38.01
N GLN A 12 -32.58 6.74 37.63
CA GLN A 12 -32.10 5.37 37.77
C GLN A 12 -30.83 5.13 36.95
N LYS A 13 -30.71 5.74 35.77
CA LYS A 13 -29.55 5.59 34.89
C LYS A 13 -28.30 6.24 35.51
N GLU A 14 -28.45 7.40 36.11
CA GLU A 14 -27.38 8.05 36.85
C GLU A 14 -27.03 7.31 38.15
N LEU A 15 -28.04 6.76 38.85
CA LEU A 15 -27.80 5.92 40.02
C LEU A 15 -26.97 4.68 39.65
N ASP A 16 -27.27 4.01 38.56
CA ASP A 16 -26.54 2.83 38.11
C ASP A 16 -25.12 3.14 37.62
N ARG A 17 -24.91 4.33 37.07
CA ARG A 17 -23.56 4.86 36.79
C ARG A 17 -22.76 5.09 38.07
N LEU A 18 -23.37 5.68 39.08
CA LEU A 18 -22.73 5.97 40.37
C LEU A 18 -22.40 4.68 41.14
N LYS A 19 -23.20 3.61 41.01
CA LYS A 19 -22.94 2.31 41.64
C LYS A 19 -21.66 1.61 41.14
N ARG A 20 -21.10 2.06 40.01
CA ARG A 20 -19.81 1.54 39.50
C ARG A 20 -18.60 2.00 40.34
N PHE A 21 -18.80 2.97 41.20
CA PHE A 21 -17.76 3.51 42.05
C PHE A 21 -17.98 3.03 43.50
N ASP A 22 -16.92 2.48 44.10
CA ASP A 22 -16.97 1.92 45.46
C ASP A 22 -17.18 2.96 46.55
N SER A 23 -16.98 4.25 46.25
CA SER A 23 -17.11 5.33 47.22
C SER A 23 -17.27 6.71 46.53
N PRO A 24 -17.82 7.71 47.23
CA PRO A 24 -17.82 9.10 46.76
C PRO A 24 -16.42 9.63 46.44
N SER A 25 -15.39 9.16 47.15
CA SER A 25 -14.00 9.52 46.90
C SER A 25 -13.49 8.94 45.56
N ALA A 26 -14.00 7.77 45.16
CA ALA A 26 -13.69 7.19 43.86
C ALA A 26 -14.32 7.99 42.71
N VAL A 27 -15.55 8.48 42.89
CA VAL A 27 -16.20 9.39 41.92
C VAL A 27 -15.39 10.68 41.77
N TYR A 28 -15.00 11.28 42.89
CA TYR A 28 -14.21 12.52 42.88
C TYR A 28 -12.85 12.30 42.21
N ARG A 29 -12.20 11.19 42.47
CA ARG A 29 -10.91 10.81 41.84
C ARG A 29 -11.07 10.66 40.32
N GLY A 30 -12.09 9.94 39.87
CA GLY A 30 -12.40 9.81 38.46
C GLY A 30 -12.69 11.15 37.78
N TYR A 31 -13.40 12.05 38.47
CA TYR A 31 -13.63 13.40 37.98
C TYR A 31 -12.31 14.18 37.83
N ARG A 32 -11.46 14.14 38.85
CA ARG A 32 -10.15 14.85 38.84
C ARG A 32 -9.21 14.26 37.75
N GLU A 33 -9.24 12.98 37.54
CA GLU A 33 -8.48 12.34 36.42
C GLU A 33 -9.01 12.78 35.05
N ALA A 34 -10.33 12.83 34.88
CA ALA A 34 -10.95 13.34 33.67
C ALA A 34 -10.64 14.82 33.45
N GLU A 35 -10.75 15.66 34.49
CA GLU A 35 -10.38 17.06 34.44
C GLU A 35 -8.89 17.24 34.08
N THR A 36 -8.00 16.47 34.70
CA THR A 36 -6.57 16.49 34.40
C THR A 36 -6.28 16.08 32.96
N ARG A 37 -6.99 15.07 32.41
CA ARG A 37 -6.88 14.68 31.01
C ARG A 37 -7.38 15.76 30.06
N LEU A 38 -8.47 16.44 30.40
CA LEU A 38 -9.04 17.53 29.61
C LEU A 38 -8.17 18.79 29.65
N THR A 39 -7.60 19.10 30.84
CA THR A 39 -6.81 20.33 31.05
C THR A 39 -5.31 20.15 30.80
N SER A 40 -4.81 18.91 30.72
CA SER A 40 -3.39 18.63 30.49
C SER A 40 -2.91 18.90 29.05
N GLY A 41 -3.69 19.56 28.24
CA GLY A 41 -3.30 19.92 26.85
C GLY A 41 -3.13 18.75 25.88
N LYS A 42 -3.38 17.51 26.35
CA LYS A 42 -3.36 16.31 25.50
C LYS A 42 -4.60 16.20 24.62
N ASN A 43 -5.15 17.33 24.23
CA ASN A 43 -6.23 17.38 23.27
C ASN A 43 -5.66 17.03 21.91
N LYS A 44 -5.94 15.81 21.44
CA LYS A 44 -5.48 15.29 20.14
C LYS A 44 -5.94 16.17 18.97
N ASP A 45 -6.87 17.09 19.22
CA ASP A 45 -7.53 17.92 18.21
C ASP A 45 -6.93 19.33 18.08
N VAL A 46 -5.85 19.65 18.79
CA VAL A 46 -5.16 20.93 18.57
C VAL A 46 -4.40 20.85 17.26
N PRO A 47 -4.76 21.68 16.25
CA PRO A 47 -4.07 21.64 14.97
C PRO A 47 -2.61 22.04 15.13
N MET A 48 -1.76 21.50 14.26
CA MET A 48 -0.36 21.87 14.24
C MET A 48 -0.23 23.37 13.94
N PRO A 49 0.51 24.14 14.76
CA PRO A 49 0.81 25.53 14.46
C PRO A 49 1.50 25.69 13.11
N ASP A 50 1.27 26.80 12.44
CA ASP A 50 1.98 27.12 11.20
C ASP A 50 3.47 27.29 11.53
N GLU A 51 4.30 26.41 11.00
CA GLU A 51 5.74 26.37 11.24
C GLU A 51 6.47 27.66 10.80
N LYS A 52 5.92 28.38 9.80
CA LYS A 52 6.47 29.65 9.34
C LYS A 52 6.14 30.81 10.27
N ALA A 53 4.94 30.76 10.84
CA ALA A 53 4.45 31.80 11.75
C ALA A 53 4.89 31.57 13.20
N ASP A 54 4.93 30.32 13.65
CA ASP A 54 5.32 29.91 15.01
C ASP A 54 6.19 28.64 15.00
N PRO A 55 7.47 28.75 14.65
CA PRO A 55 8.39 27.60 14.64
C PRO A 55 8.54 26.92 16.00
N ALA A 56 8.54 27.69 17.09
CA ALA A 56 8.68 27.17 18.44
C ALA A 56 7.45 26.37 18.87
N GLY A 57 6.27 26.89 18.59
CA GLY A 57 5.01 26.21 18.86
C GLY A 57 4.85 24.92 18.02
N ALA A 58 5.23 24.94 16.74
CA ALA A 58 5.22 23.77 15.89
C ALA A 58 6.17 22.67 16.39
N LYS A 59 7.37 23.07 16.84
CA LYS A 59 8.33 22.14 17.45
C LYS A 59 7.78 21.51 18.73
N ALA A 60 7.30 22.32 19.66
CA ALA A 60 6.72 21.84 20.92
C ALA A 60 5.53 20.92 20.67
N TRP A 61 4.67 21.25 19.70
CA TRP A 61 3.54 20.43 19.30
C TRP A 61 3.94 19.05 18.79
N ARG A 62 5.03 18.96 18.00
CA ARG A 62 5.59 17.69 17.53
C ARG A 62 6.20 16.88 18.67
N GLU A 63 7.00 17.52 19.53
CA GLU A 63 7.63 16.86 20.68
C GLU A 63 6.59 16.24 21.61
N GLU A 64 5.50 16.99 21.93
CA GLU A 64 4.40 16.48 22.76
C GLU A 64 3.75 15.21 22.18
N ARG A 65 3.74 15.06 20.86
CA ARG A 65 3.11 13.93 20.13
C ARG A 65 4.11 12.84 19.73
N GLY A 66 5.36 12.96 20.15
CA GLY A 66 6.42 12.03 19.80
C GLY A 66 6.76 12.01 18.31
N ILE A 67 6.46 13.09 17.58
CA ILE A 67 6.78 13.23 16.18
C ILE A 67 8.28 13.56 16.07
N PRO A 68 9.03 12.89 15.18
CA PRO A 68 10.45 13.16 15.00
C PRO A 68 10.75 14.63 14.66
N ALA A 69 11.95 15.09 14.98
CA ALA A 69 12.36 16.46 14.64
C ALA A 69 12.47 16.68 13.12
N ASP A 70 12.80 15.61 12.39
CA ASP A 70 12.87 15.61 10.92
C ASP A 70 12.30 14.30 10.33
N PRO A 71 11.99 14.30 9.02
CA PRO A 71 11.37 13.13 8.36
C PRO A 71 12.18 11.84 8.45
N SER A 72 13.49 11.91 8.56
CA SER A 72 14.39 10.73 8.65
C SER A 72 14.23 9.96 9.96
N GLY A 73 13.60 10.57 10.96
CA GLY A 73 13.31 9.93 12.24
C GLY A 73 12.16 8.90 12.19
N TYR A 74 11.38 8.83 11.10
CA TYR A 74 10.41 7.75 10.94
C TYR A 74 11.09 6.46 10.53
N THR A 75 10.64 5.35 11.08
CA THR A 75 11.20 4.02 10.80
C THR A 75 10.18 3.12 10.13
N ILE A 76 10.64 2.31 9.18
CA ILE A 76 9.85 1.21 8.64
C ILE A 76 9.78 0.12 9.71
N PRO A 77 8.60 -0.41 10.06
CA PRO A 77 8.47 -1.55 10.97
C PRO A 77 9.25 -2.77 10.50
N ASP A 78 9.87 -3.49 11.43
CA ASP A 78 10.74 -4.63 11.09
C ASP A 78 9.97 -5.78 10.41
N ASP A 79 8.69 -5.94 10.73
CA ASP A 79 7.78 -6.96 10.16
C ASP A 79 7.53 -6.77 8.66
N ILE A 80 7.53 -5.52 8.17
CA ILE A 80 7.32 -5.20 6.75
C ILE A 80 8.59 -4.72 6.03
N LYS A 81 9.68 -4.53 6.76
CA LYS A 81 10.94 -4.03 6.19
C LYS A 81 11.47 -4.86 5.01
N PRO A 82 11.36 -6.21 5.00
CA PRO A 82 11.78 -7.03 3.87
C PRO A 82 10.98 -6.79 2.59
N MET A 83 9.80 -6.18 2.67
CA MET A 83 8.94 -5.87 1.51
C MET A 83 9.40 -4.60 0.78
N PHE A 84 10.27 -3.80 1.38
CA PHE A 84 10.84 -2.59 0.80
C PHE A 84 12.25 -2.85 0.32
N THR A 85 12.52 -2.50 -0.92
CA THR A 85 13.82 -2.62 -1.57
C THR A 85 14.54 -1.27 -1.63
N GLU A 86 15.79 -1.25 -2.10
CA GLU A 86 16.51 0.02 -2.34
C GLU A 86 15.78 0.91 -3.38
N ALA A 87 15.05 0.31 -4.31
CA ALA A 87 14.27 1.04 -5.29
C ALA A 87 13.10 1.81 -4.66
N ASP A 88 12.61 1.38 -3.50
CA ASP A 88 11.50 2.02 -2.78
C ASP A 88 11.97 3.17 -1.88
N ALA A 89 13.27 3.30 -1.65
CA ALA A 89 13.83 4.34 -0.76
C ALA A 89 13.38 5.77 -1.12
N PRO A 90 13.33 6.19 -2.39
CA PRO A 90 12.81 7.52 -2.76
C PRO A 90 11.33 7.69 -2.44
N LEU A 91 10.52 6.65 -2.60
CA LEU A 91 9.09 6.65 -2.28
C LEU A 91 8.89 6.83 -0.77
N VAL A 92 9.60 6.04 0.04
CA VAL A 92 9.54 6.11 1.50
C VAL A 92 9.99 7.49 2.00
N ALA A 93 11.09 8.04 1.46
CA ALA A 93 11.58 9.37 1.81
C ALA A 93 10.58 10.47 1.46
N ASN A 94 9.94 10.39 0.32
CA ASN A 94 8.88 11.33 -0.09
C ASN A 94 7.68 11.24 0.85
N TYR A 95 7.22 10.01 1.14
CA TYR A 95 6.11 9.78 2.04
C TYR A 95 6.39 10.28 3.47
N THR A 96 7.56 9.99 4.04
CA THR A 96 7.92 10.45 5.38
C THR A 96 8.05 11.97 5.46
N THR A 97 8.52 12.62 4.39
CA THR A 97 8.52 14.08 4.26
C THR A 97 7.10 14.64 4.28
N PHE A 98 6.21 14.06 3.50
CA PHE A 98 4.79 14.42 3.52
C PHE A 98 4.15 14.20 4.89
N ALA A 99 4.36 13.04 5.50
CA ALA A 99 3.81 12.67 6.80
C ALA A 99 4.28 13.64 7.91
N HIS A 100 5.57 14.01 7.90
CA HIS A 100 6.13 14.98 8.82
C HIS A 100 5.48 16.37 8.66
N ALA A 101 5.35 16.84 7.41
CA ALA A 101 4.68 18.11 7.12
C ALA A 101 3.20 18.13 7.55
N LYS A 102 2.55 16.94 7.59
CA LYS A 102 1.17 16.76 8.08
C LYS A 102 1.08 16.51 9.60
N GLY A 103 2.21 16.45 10.29
CA GLY A 103 2.24 16.20 11.73
C GLY A 103 1.76 14.79 12.10
N MET A 104 1.99 13.80 11.26
CA MET A 104 1.62 12.42 11.53
C MET A 104 2.53 11.82 12.61
N THR A 105 1.93 11.09 13.55
CA THR A 105 2.70 10.36 14.57
C THR A 105 3.43 9.16 13.97
N PRO A 106 4.51 8.66 14.60
CA PRO A 106 5.20 7.45 14.15
C PRO A 106 4.26 6.24 13.98
N ALA A 107 3.29 6.07 14.88
CA ALA A 107 2.30 4.99 14.77
C ALA A 107 1.46 5.11 13.50
N GLN A 108 0.94 6.32 13.20
CA GLN A 108 0.17 6.54 11.97
C GLN A 108 1.00 6.29 10.71
N VAL A 109 2.27 6.68 10.71
CA VAL A 109 3.18 6.43 9.59
C VAL A 109 3.42 4.93 9.41
N GLN A 110 3.66 4.22 10.51
CA GLN A 110 3.87 2.77 10.48
C GLN A 110 2.62 2.01 10.02
N ASP A 111 1.43 2.40 10.47
CA ASP A 111 0.17 1.80 10.04
C ASP A 111 -0.07 2.01 8.54
N ASN A 112 0.22 3.20 8.03
CA ASN A 112 0.11 3.50 6.61
C ASN A 112 1.14 2.72 5.76
N LEU A 113 2.36 2.54 6.28
CA LEU A 113 3.37 1.72 5.59
C LEU A 113 2.98 0.24 5.56
N ARG A 114 2.36 -0.30 6.62
CA ARG A 114 1.82 -1.66 6.62
C ARG A 114 0.71 -1.81 5.60
N TRP A 115 -0.25 -0.90 5.62
CA TRP A 115 -1.33 -0.91 4.63
C TRP A 115 -0.79 -0.88 3.19
N TYR A 116 0.21 -0.01 2.93
CA TYR A 116 0.83 0.08 1.60
C TYR A 116 1.54 -1.23 1.21
N ALA A 117 2.27 -1.84 2.13
CA ALA A 117 2.96 -3.11 1.90
C ALA A 117 1.97 -4.24 1.57
N GLU A 118 0.91 -4.39 2.36
CA GLU A 118 -0.17 -5.36 2.11
C GLU A 118 -0.86 -5.11 0.76
N PHE A 119 -1.17 -3.85 0.45
CA PHE A 119 -1.76 -3.48 -0.83
C PHE A 119 -0.83 -3.80 -2.01
N ALA A 120 0.46 -3.50 -1.90
CA ALA A 120 1.45 -3.79 -2.95
C ALA A 120 1.60 -5.30 -3.19
N GLU A 121 1.61 -6.11 -2.13
CA GLU A 121 1.63 -7.57 -2.21
C GLU A 121 0.39 -8.13 -2.90
N GLU A 122 -0.79 -7.64 -2.53
CA GLU A 122 -2.05 -8.01 -3.19
C GLU A 122 -2.04 -7.66 -4.68
N GLN A 123 -1.58 -6.46 -5.03
CA GLN A 123 -1.46 -6.05 -6.44
C GLN A 123 -0.47 -6.94 -7.22
N ALA A 124 0.67 -7.28 -6.62
CA ALA A 124 1.64 -8.19 -7.24
C ALA A 124 1.04 -9.58 -7.48
N ALA A 125 0.35 -10.15 -6.50
CA ALA A 125 -0.34 -11.43 -6.63
C ALA A 125 -1.44 -11.40 -7.70
N ASN A 126 -2.21 -10.32 -7.79
CA ASN A 126 -3.23 -10.15 -8.82
C ASN A 126 -2.62 -10.08 -10.23
N VAL A 127 -1.49 -9.38 -10.38
CA VAL A 127 -0.76 -9.32 -11.67
C VAL A 127 -0.21 -10.69 -12.05
N GLU A 128 0.38 -11.43 -11.11
CA GLU A 128 0.88 -12.79 -11.35
C GLU A 128 -0.24 -13.75 -11.77
N ALA A 129 -1.38 -13.69 -11.08
CA ALA A 129 -2.55 -14.51 -11.43
C ALA A 129 -3.08 -14.19 -12.84
N ALA A 130 -3.19 -12.90 -13.19
CA ALA A 130 -3.62 -12.47 -14.51
C ALA A 130 -2.62 -12.87 -15.61
N ASP A 131 -1.32 -12.79 -15.34
CA ASP A 131 -0.29 -13.25 -16.27
C ASP A 131 -0.35 -14.74 -16.53
N LYS A 132 -0.59 -15.53 -15.48
CA LYS A 132 -0.73 -16.97 -15.61
C LYS A 132 -1.96 -17.32 -16.42
N GLU A 133 -3.11 -16.71 -16.15
CA GLU A 133 -4.34 -16.93 -16.92
C GLU A 133 -4.14 -16.58 -18.40
N ALA A 134 -3.53 -15.42 -18.69
CA ALA A 134 -3.23 -15.00 -20.05
C ALA A 134 -2.24 -15.96 -20.75
N ALA A 135 -1.23 -16.49 -20.04
CA ALA A 135 -0.30 -17.46 -20.57
C ALA A 135 -1.00 -18.79 -20.93
N ASP A 136 -1.88 -19.27 -20.04
CA ASP A 136 -2.64 -20.51 -20.26
C ASP A 136 -3.59 -20.36 -21.47
N GLU A 137 -4.29 -19.22 -21.63
CA GLU A 137 -5.14 -18.92 -22.79
C GLU A 137 -4.35 -18.90 -24.11
N VAL A 138 -3.19 -18.25 -24.11
CA VAL A 138 -2.32 -18.19 -25.29
C VAL A 138 -1.79 -19.58 -25.63
N GLU A 139 -1.36 -20.35 -24.64
CA GLU A 139 -0.87 -21.71 -24.86
C GLU A 139 -1.98 -22.60 -25.42
N GLU A 140 -3.20 -22.55 -24.91
CA GLU A 140 -4.35 -23.29 -25.43
C GLU A 140 -4.67 -22.90 -26.87
N THR A 141 -4.69 -21.61 -27.18
CA THR A 141 -4.93 -21.08 -28.52
C THR A 141 -3.89 -21.55 -29.50
N LEU A 142 -2.62 -21.41 -29.16
CA LEU A 142 -1.52 -21.80 -30.05
C LEU A 142 -1.41 -23.33 -30.22
N ARG A 143 -1.73 -24.13 -29.19
CA ARG A 143 -1.81 -25.59 -29.32
C ARG A 143 -2.91 -26.02 -30.26
N LYS A 144 -4.07 -25.38 -30.25
CA LYS A 144 -5.16 -25.67 -31.20
C LYS A 144 -4.80 -25.30 -32.62
N GLU A 145 -4.12 -24.16 -32.81
CA GLU A 145 -3.75 -23.68 -34.15
C GLU A 145 -2.59 -24.48 -34.75
N TRP A 146 -1.54 -24.76 -33.97
CA TRP A 146 -0.29 -25.36 -34.47
C TRP A 146 -0.22 -26.89 -34.33
N GLY A 147 -1.08 -27.46 -33.49
CA GLY A 147 -1.10 -28.91 -33.31
C GLY A 147 0.27 -29.51 -32.95
N ALA A 148 0.78 -30.40 -33.79
CA ALA A 148 2.07 -31.06 -33.57
C ALA A 148 3.27 -30.09 -33.59
N GLU A 149 3.17 -29.01 -34.34
CA GLU A 149 4.25 -28.01 -34.52
C GLU A 149 4.34 -27.00 -33.36
N PHE A 150 3.45 -27.08 -32.39
CA PHE A 150 3.38 -26.11 -31.28
C PHE A 150 4.72 -25.88 -30.58
N ARG A 151 5.46 -26.97 -30.30
CA ARG A 151 6.74 -26.86 -29.57
C ARG A 151 7.79 -26.14 -30.39
N ASP A 152 7.91 -26.54 -31.66
CA ASP A 152 8.93 -26.01 -32.56
C ASP A 152 8.65 -24.55 -32.89
N ASN A 153 7.40 -24.20 -33.14
CA ASN A 153 6.98 -22.83 -33.38
C ASN A 153 7.21 -21.93 -32.15
N LYS A 154 6.90 -22.43 -30.96
CA LYS A 154 7.18 -21.68 -29.70
C LYS A 154 8.67 -21.46 -29.45
N LEU A 155 9.49 -22.49 -29.75
CA LEU A 155 10.94 -22.37 -29.67
C LEU A 155 11.49 -21.39 -30.72
N MET A 156 10.93 -21.40 -31.92
CA MET A 156 11.32 -20.48 -33.00
C MET A 156 11.00 -19.03 -32.64
N ALA A 157 9.81 -18.77 -32.09
CA ALA A 157 9.43 -17.46 -31.60
C ALA A 157 10.40 -16.96 -30.51
N LYS A 158 10.72 -17.81 -29.55
CA LYS A 158 11.67 -17.48 -28.49
C LYS A 158 13.07 -17.23 -29.06
N LYS A 159 13.57 -18.07 -29.91
CA LYS A 159 14.87 -17.91 -30.59
C LYS A 159 14.94 -16.59 -31.35
N PHE A 160 13.89 -16.25 -32.10
CA PHE A 160 13.83 -14.98 -32.82
C PHE A 160 13.88 -13.79 -31.87
N ALA A 161 13.10 -13.81 -30.78
CA ALA A 161 13.07 -12.77 -29.79
C ALA A 161 14.46 -12.55 -29.14
N ASP A 162 15.09 -13.65 -28.70
CA ASP A 162 16.36 -13.60 -27.96
C ASP A 162 17.53 -13.14 -28.88
N GLU A 163 17.53 -13.54 -30.18
CA GLU A 163 18.62 -13.24 -31.11
C GLU A 163 18.43 -11.92 -31.89
N SER A 164 17.21 -11.38 -31.96
CA SER A 164 16.95 -10.16 -32.72
C SER A 164 17.39 -8.90 -32.00
N ILE A 165 17.24 -8.87 -30.67
CA ILE A 165 17.72 -7.76 -29.82
C ILE A 165 18.29 -8.39 -28.56
N PRO A 166 19.59 -8.72 -28.53
CA PRO A 166 20.22 -9.35 -27.38
C PRO A 166 20.09 -8.48 -26.13
N GLY A 167 19.81 -9.11 -24.98
CA GLY A 167 19.69 -8.45 -23.69
C GLY A 167 18.34 -7.81 -23.39
N VAL A 168 17.35 -7.94 -24.29
CA VAL A 168 15.97 -7.51 -24.04
C VAL A 168 15.10 -8.74 -23.79
N PRO A 169 14.47 -8.90 -22.64
CA PRO A 169 13.57 -10.01 -22.33
C PRO A 169 12.20 -9.77 -23.01
N TRP A 170 12.14 -9.96 -24.33
CA TRP A 170 10.96 -9.59 -25.13
C TRP A 170 9.67 -10.25 -24.67
N PHE A 171 9.71 -11.55 -24.34
CA PHE A 171 8.50 -12.25 -23.88
C PHE A 171 7.99 -11.76 -22.53
N GLU A 172 8.89 -11.21 -21.71
CA GLU A 172 8.59 -10.67 -20.37
C GLU A 172 8.30 -9.15 -20.41
N ALA A 173 8.61 -8.49 -21.54
CA ALA A 173 8.31 -7.08 -21.71
C ALA A 173 6.80 -6.85 -21.65
N ARG A 174 6.40 -5.94 -20.75
CA ARG A 174 4.99 -5.63 -20.49
C ARG A 174 4.54 -4.40 -21.26
N LEU A 175 3.37 -4.49 -21.89
CA LEU A 175 2.71 -3.33 -22.46
C LEU A 175 2.14 -2.43 -21.36
N PRO A 176 2.07 -1.11 -21.58
CA PRO A 176 1.42 -0.22 -20.65
C PRO A 176 -0.05 -0.59 -20.48
N ASN A 177 -0.59 -0.31 -19.29
CA ASN A 177 -2.02 -0.49 -19.03
C ASN A 177 -2.81 0.70 -19.61
N ASP A 178 -2.82 0.80 -20.96
CA ASP A 178 -3.48 1.85 -21.71
C ASP A 178 -4.74 1.27 -22.38
N PRO A 179 -5.94 1.82 -22.10
CA PRO A 179 -7.18 1.37 -22.71
C PRO A 179 -7.17 1.37 -24.26
N ALA A 180 -6.33 2.20 -24.89
CA ALA A 180 -6.15 2.21 -26.33
C ALA A 180 -5.60 0.89 -26.89
N LEU A 181 -4.95 0.07 -26.07
CA LEU A 181 -4.41 -1.25 -26.45
C LEU A 181 -5.46 -2.37 -26.34
N GLY A 182 -6.69 -2.08 -25.90
CA GLY A 182 -7.76 -3.06 -25.76
C GLY A 182 -7.31 -4.26 -24.90
N ASP A 183 -7.56 -5.48 -25.39
CA ASP A 183 -7.25 -6.72 -24.67
C ASP A 183 -5.74 -6.98 -24.46
N MET A 184 -4.88 -6.20 -25.08
CA MET A 184 -3.42 -6.30 -24.92
C MET A 184 -2.90 -5.44 -23.76
N ALA A 185 -3.71 -4.51 -23.25
CA ALA A 185 -3.30 -3.60 -22.19
C ALA A 185 -2.77 -4.37 -20.97
N GLY A 186 -1.60 -3.98 -20.47
CA GLY A 186 -0.98 -4.57 -19.29
C GLY A 186 -0.47 -6.01 -19.44
N LYS A 187 -0.63 -6.67 -20.60
CA LYS A 187 -0.11 -8.01 -20.84
C LYS A 187 1.38 -7.99 -21.20
N THR A 188 2.09 -9.06 -20.89
CA THR A 188 3.43 -9.29 -21.42
C THR A 188 3.34 -9.70 -22.88
N LEU A 189 4.37 -9.42 -23.69
CA LEU A 189 4.35 -9.75 -25.11
C LEU A 189 4.24 -11.26 -25.36
N GLY A 190 4.81 -12.10 -24.48
CA GLY A 190 4.67 -13.55 -24.51
C GLY A 190 3.25 -14.05 -24.25
N ASN A 191 2.41 -13.21 -23.62
CA ASN A 191 1.00 -13.49 -23.32
C ASN A 191 0.05 -12.87 -24.37
N ILE A 192 0.54 -12.62 -25.59
CA ILE A 192 -0.25 -12.12 -26.72
C ILE A 192 -0.01 -13.06 -27.89
N ALA A 193 -1.00 -13.90 -28.23
CA ALA A 193 -0.89 -14.92 -29.26
C ALA A 193 -0.44 -14.35 -30.61
N GLY A 194 -0.93 -13.18 -31.00
CA GLY A 194 -0.52 -12.50 -32.22
C GLY A 194 0.96 -12.15 -32.27
N VAL A 195 1.54 -11.73 -31.14
CA VAL A 195 2.97 -11.42 -31.03
C VAL A 195 3.81 -12.69 -31.14
N VAL A 196 3.40 -13.78 -30.45
CA VAL A 196 4.11 -15.06 -30.50
C VAL A 196 4.08 -15.62 -31.94
N LYS A 197 2.94 -15.55 -32.64
CA LYS A 197 2.82 -15.96 -34.06
C LYS A 197 3.71 -15.12 -34.96
N ALA A 198 3.70 -13.81 -34.84
CA ALA A 198 4.56 -12.94 -35.64
C ALA A 198 6.06 -13.24 -35.42
N PHE A 199 6.46 -13.49 -34.19
CA PHE A 199 7.84 -13.87 -33.87
C PHE A 199 8.21 -15.26 -34.41
N THR A 200 7.26 -16.20 -34.45
CA THR A 200 7.44 -17.49 -35.11
C THR A 200 7.69 -17.32 -36.61
N GLU A 201 6.83 -16.58 -37.31
CA GLU A 201 6.95 -16.32 -38.75
C GLU A 201 8.27 -15.63 -39.08
N LEU A 202 8.64 -14.60 -38.34
CA LEU A 202 9.93 -13.93 -38.54
C LEU A 202 11.13 -14.85 -38.23
N GLY A 203 10.99 -15.71 -37.24
CA GLY A 203 12.00 -16.72 -36.92
C GLY A 203 12.18 -17.75 -38.04
N LEU A 204 11.08 -18.24 -38.61
CA LEU A 204 11.11 -19.15 -39.76
C LEU A 204 11.77 -18.50 -40.98
N LEU A 205 11.45 -17.21 -41.23
CA LEU A 205 12.10 -16.45 -42.32
C LEU A 205 13.61 -16.27 -42.10
N LYS A 206 14.03 -16.06 -40.86
CA LYS A 206 15.43 -15.77 -40.52
C LYS A 206 16.30 -17.05 -40.39
N PHE A 207 15.70 -18.14 -39.88
CA PHE A 207 16.42 -19.34 -39.48
C PHE A 207 15.90 -20.63 -40.17
N GLY A 208 14.84 -20.53 -40.99
CA GLY A 208 14.12 -21.67 -41.52
C GLY A 208 14.79 -22.38 -42.70
N ASP A 209 15.92 -21.89 -43.20
CA ASP A 209 16.68 -22.48 -44.31
C ASP A 209 17.81 -23.45 -43.83
N VAL A 210 17.57 -24.16 -42.70
CA VAL A 210 18.54 -25.15 -42.21
C VAL A 210 17.93 -26.54 -42.22
#